data_2a29a32e59a8b2e6f2d5fcfe69a53103
#
_entry.id   2a29a32e59a8b2e6f2d5fcfe69a53103
#
_cell.length_a   1.000
_cell.length_b   1.000
_cell.length_c   1.000
_cell.angle_alpha   90.00
_cell.angle_beta   90.00
_cell.angle_gamma   90.00
#
_symmetry.space_group_name_H-M   'P 1'
#
loop_
_entity.id
_entity.type
_entity.pdbx_description
1 polymer ?
#
loop_
_entity_poly.entity_id
_entity_poly.type
_entity_poly.pdbx_seq_one_letter_code
_entity_poly.pdbx_strand_id
1 'polypeptide(L)'
;YYSYADRRIHRLGVPEEMRFIHTLRETAPDTLWVASVGCGIFRITLGGSQTHPEIREVKRLHFNEELEVKKFFFARYEQNDSIMWFGNRGGGAVRYNTHTNTHQIAKFDHNRSAIVNDIFTIHQTQDKSLWFGTSGGLIQVARDTTLVPGITNTVHGILDDRKGDLWLSTNRGLVQYTPHTGNVVTYGYSYGLNTIEYSDGAYFTDPQTGLLFFGGINGLVTVEETGF
;
A
#
# COMPACT_ATOMS: atom_id res chain seq x y z
N TYR A 1 -8.11 20.47 -0.74
CA TYR A 1 -7.55 20.69 0.60
C TYR A 1 -8.58 21.33 1.53
N TYR A 2 -8.39 21.15 2.82
CA TYR A 2 -9.14 21.84 3.84
C TYR A 2 -8.34 23.07 4.33
N SER A 3 -8.96 24.24 4.30
CA SER A 3 -8.36 25.48 4.82
C SER A 3 -8.84 25.73 6.24
N TYR A 4 -7.93 25.76 7.20
CA TYR A 4 -8.24 26.11 8.60
C TYR A 4 -8.59 27.60 8.75
N ALA A 5 -8.15 28.44 7.83
CA ALA A 5 -8.40 29.89 7.87
C ALA A 5 -9.88 30.22 7.63
N ASP A 6 -10.51 29.64 6.63
CA ASP A 6 -11.91 29.83 6.29
C ASP A 6 -12.83 28.65 6.64
N ARG A 7 -12.25 27.54 7.17
CA ARG A 7 -12.93 26.30 7.53
C ARG A 7 -13.71 25.65 6.39
N ARG A 8 -13.16 25.71 5.18
CA ARG A 8 -13.78 25.17 3.98
C ARG A 8 -12.88 24.16 3.27
N ILE A 9 -13.53 23.28 2.51
CA ILE A 9 -12.85 22.37 1.58
C ILE A 9 -12.75 23.08 0.23
N HIS A 10 -11.53 23.18 -0.27
CA HIS A 10 -11.23 23.74 -1.58
C HIS A 10 -10.76 22.66 -2.54
N ARG A 11 -11.15 22.80 -3.79
CA ARG A 11 -10.71 21.90 -4.85
C ARG A 11 -9.44 22.42 -5.50
N LEU A 12 -8.41 21.57 -5.62
CA LEU A 12 -7.28 21.85 -6.49
C LEU A 12 -7.65 21.52 -7.93
N GLY A 13 -7.21 22.32 -8.89
CA GLY A 13 -7.44 22.13 -10.31
C GLY A 13 -6.54 21.02 -10.89
N VAL A 14 -6.77 19.77 -10.53
CA VAL A 14 -6.05 18.62 -11.11
C VAL A 14 -6.58 18.32 -12.51
N PRO A 15 -5.72 17.75 -13.42
CA PRO A 15 -6.15 17.29 -14.72
C PRO A 15 -7.32 16.32 -14.65
N GLU A 16 -8.21 16.36 -15.64
CA GLU A 16 -9.42 15.52 -15.66
C GLU A 16 -9.10 14.02 -15.73
N GLU A 17 -7.99 13.66 -16.35
CA GLU A 17 -7.49 12.29 -16.38
C GLU A 17 -7.04 11.76 -15.02
N MET A 18 -6.80 12.61 -14.04
CA MET A 18 -6.45 12.21 -12.67
C MET A 18 -7.72 11.93 -11.88
N ARG A 19 -8.33 10.77 -12.14
CA ARG A 19 -9.54 10.30 -11.45
C ARG A 19 -9.22 9.06 -10.60
N PHE A 20 -10.13 8.68 -9.73
CA PHE A 20 -10.04 7.46 -8.91
C PHE A 20 -8.72 7.34 -8.17
N ILE A 21 -8.37 8.39 -7.41
CA ILE A 21 -7.18 8.41 -6.57
C ILE A 21 -7.35 7.34 -5.49
N HIS A 22 -6.42 6.40 -5.44
CA HIS A 22 -6.39 5.34 -4.44
C HIS A 22 -5.44 5.67 -3.30
N THR A 23 -4.30 6.24 -3.60
CA THR A 23 -3.32 6.64 -2.58
C THR A 23 -2.70 7.99 -2.91
N LEU A 24 -2.50 8.78 -1.86
CA LEU A 24 -1.91 10.11 -1.90
C LEU A 24 -0.86 10.22 -0.79
N ARG A 25 0.30 10.78 -1.11
CA ARG A 25 1.36 11.03 -0.12
C ARG A 25 2.16 12.27 -0.45
N GLU A 26 2.41 13.10 0.54
CA GLU A 26 3.45 14.10 0.53
C GLU A 26 4.78 13.46 0.98
N THR A 27 5.82 13.55 0.16
CA THR A 27 7.15 12.95 0.42
C THR A 27 8.23 14.00 0.67
N ALA A 28 7.99 15.21 0.23
CA ALA A 28 8.81 16.39 0.48
C ALA A 28 7.88 17.61 0.50
N PRO A 29 8.28 18.73 1.08
CA PRO A 29 7.49 19.96 1.01
C PRO A 29 7.06 20.22 -0.43
N ASP A 30 5.77 20.49 -0.61
CA ASP A 30 5.15 20.82 -1.90
C ASP A 30 5.21 19.71 -2.98
N THR A 31 5.52 18.45 -2.61
CA THR A 31 5.56 17.34 -3.55
C THR A 31 4.60 16.23 -3.15
N LEU A 32 3.56 16.01 -3.96
CA LEU A 32 2.57 14.96 -3.76
C LEU A 32 2.76 13.84 -4.79
N TRP A 33 2.70 12.61 -4.32
CA TRP A 33 2.62 11.42 -5.17
C TRP A 33 1.22 10.85 -5.12
N VAL A 34 0.68 10.55 -6.29
CA VAL A 34 -0.68 10.06 -6.47
C VAL A 34 -0.63 8.77 -7.26
N ALA A 35 -1.18 7.70 -6.71
CA ALA A 35 -1.46 6.49 -7.45
C ALA A 35 -2.97 6.37 -7.67
N SER A 36 -3.37 6.04 -8.89
CA SER A 36 -4.77 6.02 -9.30
C SER A 36 -5.16 4.69 -9.93
N VAL A 37 -6.44 4.41 -9.86
CA VAL A 37 -7.04 3.27 -10.53
C VAL A 37 -7.46 3.69 -11.93
N GLY A 38 -6.78 3.17 -12.95
CA GLY A 38 -7.09 3.43 -14.36
C GLY A 38 -6.39 4.63 -15.01
N CYS A 39 -5.66 5.47 -14.24
CA CYS A 39 -5.01 6.66 -14.79
C CYS A 39 -3.47 6.66 -14.63
N GLY A 40 -2.93 5.80 -13.77
CA GLY A 40 -1.49 5.68 -13.57
C GLY A 40 -0.99 6.40 -12.32
N ILE A 41 0.27 6.82 -12.35
CA ILE A 41 0.96 7.49 -11.25
C ILE A 41 1.31 8.90 -11.65
N PHE A 42 1.09 9.83 -10.74
CA PHE A 42 1.38 11.24 -10.94
C PHE A 42 2.25 11.78 -9.81
N ARG A 43 3.17 12.67 -10.17
CA ARG A 43 3.86 13.55 -9.26
C ARG A 43 3.31 14.96 -9.46
N ILE A 44 2.86 15.58 -8.38
CA ILE A 44 2.33 16.94 -8.36
C ILE A 44 3.30 17.81 -7.58
N THR A 45 3.69 18.92 -8.16
CA THR A 45 4.42 19.97 -7.45
C THR A 45 3.45 21.08 -7.12
N LEU A 46 3.37 21.41 -5.85
CA LEU A 46 2.57 22.52 -5.35
C LEU A 46 3.37 23.83 -5.33
N GLY A 47 2.65 24.92 -5.25
CA GLY A 47 3.15 26.27 -5.02
C GLY A 47 2.10 27.08 -4.29
N GLY A 48 2.22 28.39 -4.34
CA GLY A 48 1.35 29.28 -3.56
C GLY A 48 1.78 29.36 -2.10
N SER A 49 0.82 29.53 -1.21
CA SER A 49 1.04 29.52 0.23
C SER A 49 0.44 28.28 0.86
N GLN A 50 0.81 27.98 2.12
CA GLN A 50 0.20 26.86 2.85
C GLN A 50 -1.33 27.00 3.02
N THR A 51 -1.83 28.22 3.01
CA THR A 51 -3.28 28.51 3.10
C THR A 51 -3.98 28.52 1.74
N HIS A 52 -3.22 28.73 0.67
CA HIS A 52 -3.71 28.77 -0.72
C HIS A 52 -2.73 28.01 -1.62
N PRO A 53 -2.69 26.68 -1.54
CA PRO A 53 -1.83 25.88 -2.40
C PRO A 53 -2.36 25.92 -3.83
N GLU A 54 -1.43 25.98 -4.77
CA GLU A 54 -1.68 25.98 -6.21
C GLU A 54 -0.89 24.84 -6.86
N ILE A 55 -1.40 24.25 -7.92
CA ILE A 55 -0.66 23.27 -8.70
C ILE A 55 0.29 24.02 -9.64
N ARG A 56 1.60 23.78 -9.47
CA ARG A 56 2.64 24.27 -10.41
C ARG A 56 2.88 23.32 -11.55
N GLU A 57 2.96 22.02 -11.23
CA GLU A 57 3.25 20.99 -12.23
C GLU A 57 2.51 19.71 -11.88
N VAL A 58 2.01 19.03 -12.91
CA VAL A 58 1.55 17.65 -12.83
C VAL A 58 2.34 16.83 -13.82
N LYS A 59 3.12 15.88 -13.34
CA LYS A 59 3.88 14.95 -14.16
C LYS A 59 3.33 13.55 -14.01
N ARG A 60 2.79 12.99 -15.10
CA ARG A 60 2.45 11.58 -15.16
C ARG A 60 3.72 10.76 -15.41
N LEU A 61 3.88 9.66 -14.69
CA LEU A 61 4.95 8.70 -14.92
C LEU A 61 4.55 7.71 -16.01
N HIS A 62 5.49 7.41 -16.89
CA HIS A 62 5.37 6.40 -17.93
C HIS A 62 6.40 5.30 -17.67
N PHE A 63 6.00 4.04 -17.85
CA PHE A 63 6.83 2.88 -17.56
C PHE A 63 7.06 2.07 -18.84
N ASN A 64 6.24 1.07 -19.10
CA ASN A 64 6.25 0.24 -20.29
C ASN A 64 4.84 0.08 -20.87
N GLU A 65 4.72 -0.50 -22.06
CA GLU A 65 3.43 -0.68 -22.74
C GLU A 65 2.42 -1.48 -21.90
N GLU A 66 2.88 -2.51 -21.20
CA GLU A 66 2.00 -3.31 -20.34
C GLU A 66 1.38 -2.46 -19.21
N LEU A 67 2.17 -1.65 -18.53
CA LEU A 67 1.69 -0.78 -17.45
C LEU A 67 0.93 0.44 -17.98
N GLU A 68 1.17 0.85 -19.21
CA GLU A 68 0.34 1.87 -19.87
C GLU A 68 -1.07 1.37 -20.20
N VAL A 69 -1.24 0.06 -20.41
CA VAL A 69 -2.57 -0.57 -20.54
C VAL A 69 -3.16 -0.86 -19.15
N LYS A 70 -2.36 -1.44 -18.24
CA LYS A 70 -2.74 -1.79 -16.87
C LYS A 70 -2.51 -0.63 -15.90
N LYS A 71 -3.20 0.48 -16.07
CA LYS A 71 -3.02 1.70 -15.24
C LYS A 71 -3.67 1.63 -13.87
N PHE A 72 -3.78 0.45 -13.28
CA PHE A 72 -4.45 0.20 -12.01
C PHE A 72 -3.43 0.05 -10.90
N PHE A 73 -3.14 1.14 -10.17
CA PHE A 73 -2.20 1.15 -9.06
C PHE A 73 -2.93 1.27 -7.73
N PHE A 74 -2.75 0.27 -6.87
CA PHE A 74 -3.40 0.16 -5.56
C PHE A 74 -2.46 0.44 -4.40
N ALA A 75 -1.18 0.11 -4.54
CA ALA A 75 -0.22 0.25 -3.47
C ALA A 75 0.83 1.30 -3.79
N ARG A 76 1.26 1.98 -2.75
CA ARG A 76 2.41 2.87 -2.77
C ARG A 76 3.18 2.69 -1.46
N TYR A 77 4.49 2.59 -1.55
CA TYR A 77 5.37 2.50 -0.40
C TYR A 77 6.65 3.30 -0.61
N GLU A 78 7.02 4.13 0.37
CA GLU A 78 8.27 4.89 0.39
C GLU A 78 9.30 4.12 1.21
N GLN A 79 10.24 3.48 0.51
CA GLN A 79 11.26 2.65 1.14
C GLN A 79 12.33 3.50 1.82
N ASN A 80 12.67 4.63 1.21
CA ASN A 80 13.60 5.66 1.70
C ASN A 80 13.43 6.93 0.84
N ASP A 81 14.20 7.96 1.12
CA ASP A 81 14.15 9.26 0.45
C ASP A 81 14.29 9.20 -1.10
N SER A 82 14.84 8.10 -1.60
CA SER A 82 15.14 7.93 -3.04
C SER A 82 14.28 6.88 -3.72
N ILE A 83 13.73 5.92 -2.98
CA ILE A 83 13.06 4.75 -3.56
C ILE A 83 11.60 4.70 -3.14
N MET A 84 10.76 4.69 -4.16
CA MET A 84 9.32 4.46 -4.03
C MET A 84 8.93 3.17 -4.76
N TRP A 85 7.99 2.46 -4.17
CA TRP A 85 7.36 1.30 -4.77
C TRP A 85 5.90 1.59 -5.09
N PHE A 86 5.44 1.10 -6.23
CA PHE A 86 4.05 1.19 -6.64
C PHE A 86 3.56 -0.20 -7.05
N GLY A 87 2.50 -0.66 -6.40
CA GLY A 87 1.87 -1.94 -6.71
C GLY A 87 0.80 -1.79 -7.79
N ASN A 88 0.90 -2.60 -8.83
CA ASN A 88 -0.02 -2.62 -9.96
C ASN A 88 -0.87 -3.88 -9.96
N ARG A 89 -2.07 -3.81 -10.54
CA ARG A 89 -2.94 -4.95 -10.75
C ARG A 89 -2.53 -5.70 -12.02
N GLY A 90 -1.96 -6.89 -11.86
CA GLY A 90 -1.54 -7.78 -12.93
C GLY A 90 -0.22 -7.41 -13.60
N GLY A 91 0.39 -6.28 -13.24
CA GLY A 91 1.67 -5.81 -13.77
C GLY A 91 2.85 -5.95 -12.81
N GLY A 92 2.61 -6.44 -11.58
CA GLY A 92 3.62 -6.54 -10.54
C GLY A 92 3.88 -5.24 -9.82
N ALA A 93 5.11 -4.97 -9.41
CA ALA A 93 5.49 -3.77 -8.69
C ALA A 93 6.53 -2.95 -9.45
N VAL A 94 6.40 -1.63 -9.41
CA VAL A 94 7.38 -0.69 -9.94
C VAL A 94 8.23 -0.16 -8.80
N ARG A 95 9.53 -0.38 -8.89
CA ARG A 95 10.54 0.26 -8.05
C ARG A 95 11.04 1.49 -8.77
N TYR A 96 10.76 2.66 -8.24
CA TYR A 96 11.08 3.95 -8.85
C TYR A 96 12.12 4.69 -8.01
N ASN A 97 13.18 5.18 -8.66
CA ASN A 97 14.16 6.06 -8.02
C ASN A 97 13.79 7.52 -8.32
N THR A 98 13.46 8.27 -7.28
CA THR A 98 12.98 9.66 -7.37
C THR A 98 14.08 10.65 -7.77
N HIS A 99 15.35 10.35 -7.46
CA HIS A 99 16.50 11.21 -7.79
C HIS A 99 16.95 11.05 -9.22
N THR A 100 17.05 9.80 -9.70
CA THR A 100 17.50 9.51 -11.07
C THR A 100 16.37 9.46 -12.08
N ASN A 101 15.11 9.44 -11.62
CA ASN A 101 13.91 9.21 -12.43
C ASN A 101 13.95 7.90 -13.23
N THR A 102 14.63 6.88 -12.71
CA THR A 102 14.69 5.54 -13.31
C THR A 102 13.76 4.58 -12.60
N HIS A 103 13.35 3.52 -13.29
CA HIS A 103 12.48 2.51 -12.71
C HIS A 103 12.89 1.09 -13.08
N GLN A 104 12.45 0.14 -12.28
CA GLN A 104 12.53 -1.30 -12.52
C GLN A 104 11.17 -1.91 -12.24
N ILE A 105 10.78 -2.91 -13.03
CA ILE A 105 9.52 -3.64 -12.84
C ILE A 105 9.85 -5.00 -12.26
N ALA A 106 9.30 -5.27 -11.06
CA ALA A 106 9.40 -6.56 -10.41
C ALA A 106 8.14 -7.38 -10.71
N LYS A 107 8.32 -8.53 -11.33
CA LYS A 107 7.28 -9.55 -11.52
C LYS A 107 7.61 -10.79 -10.73
N PHE A 108 6.58 -11.44 -10.22
CA PHE A 108 6.68 -12.56 -9.29
C PHE A 108 6.22 -13.89 -9.93
N ASP A 109 6.67 -14.14 -11.17
CA ASP A 109 6.19 -15.24 -12.04
C ASP A 109 6.95 -16.58 -11.85
N HIS A 110 7.42 -16.90 -10.66
CA HIS A 110 8.09 -18.19 -10.47
C HIS A 110 7.10 -19.37 -10.49
N ASN A 111 6.71 -19.82 -11.69
CA ASN A 111 5.87 -21.01 -11.95
C ASN A 111 4.50 -21.02 -11.23
N ARG A 112 3.90 -19.87 -10.94
CA ARG A 112 2.64 -19.75 -10.20
C ARG A 112 1.66 -18.82 -10.91
N SER A 113 0.42 -18.86 -10.48
CA SER A 113 -0.67 -18.06 -11.03
C SER A 113 -0.30 -16.59 -11.19
N ALA A 114 -0.68 -15.97 -12.30
CA ALA A 114 -0.49 -14.53 -12.58
C ALA A 114 -1.09 -13.60 -11.50
N ILE A 115 -1.96 -14.11 -10.64
CA ILE A 115 -2.59 -13.34 -9.54
C ILE A 115 -1.60 -12.84 -8.48
N VAL A 116 -0.41 -13.42 -8.38
CA VAL A 116 0.65 -12.89 -7.48
C VAL A 116 1.23 -11.55 -7.98
N ASN A 117 0.92 -11.15 -9.21
CA ASN A 117 1.28 -9.84 -9.76
C ASN A 117 0.19 -8.77 -9.57
N ASP A 118 -0.92 -9.11 -8.91
CA ASP A 118 -1.92 -8.15 -8.41
C ASP A 118 -1.47 -7.65 -7.03
N ILE A 119 -0.80 -6.52 -6.96
CA ILE A 119 -0.23 -5.99 -5.72
C ILE A 119 -1.18 -4.98 -5.08
N PHE A 120 -1.70 -5.28 -3.90
CA PHE A 120 -2.63 -4.42 -3.15
C PHE A 120 -1.96 -3.61 -2.03
N THR A 121 -0.91 -4.16 -1.44
CA THR A 121 -0.20 -3.50 -0.34
C THR A 121 1.28 -3.82 -0.36
N ILE A 122 2.09 -2.92 0.14
CA ILE A 122 3.55 -3.05 0.24
C ILE A 122 3.96 -2.54 1.62
N HIS A 123 4.75 -3.32 2.33
CA HIS A 123 5.22 -2.99 3.67
C HIS A 123 6.69 -3.38 3.87
N GLN A 124 7.42 -2.60 4.64
CA GLN A 124 8.78 -2.94 5.06
C GLN A 124 8.82 -3.02 6.58
N THR A 125 9.22 -4.16 7.09
CA THR A 125 9.41 -4.41 8.51
C THR A 125 10.67 -3.74 9.06
N GLN A 126 10.80 -3.69 10.38
CA GLN A 126 11.94 -3.05 11.06
C GLN A 126 13.29 -3.68 10.68
N ASP A 127 13.32 -4.99 10.39
CA ASP A 127 14.49 -5.73 9.90
C ASP A 127 14.83 -5.44 8.43
N LYS A 128 14.09 -4.52 7.79
CA LYS A 128 14.20 -4.13 6.38
C LYS A 128 13.74 -5.17 5.36
N SER A 129 13.10 -6.24 5.80
CA SER A 129 12.41 -7.16 4.90
C SER A 129 11.26 -6.45 4.21
N LEU A 130 11.11 -6.64 2.90
CA LEU A 130 10.06 -6.04 2.09
C LEU A 130 9.00 -7.08 1.76
N TRP A 131 7.75 -6.74 2.02
CA TRP A 131 6.59 -7.62 1.90
C TRP A 131 5.56 -7.06 0.93
N PHE A 132 5.01 -7.93 0.09
CA PHE A 132 3.97 -7.58 -0.87
C PHE A 132 2.72 -8.42 -0.62
N GLY A 133 1.61 -7.75 -0.36
CA GLY A 133 0.29 -8.37 -0.31
C GLY A 133 -0.33 -8.41 -1.70
N THR A 134 -0.72 -9.61 -2.12
CA THR A 134 -1.20 -9.88 -3.48
C THR A 134 -2.56 -10.58 -3.47
N SER A 135 -3.19 -10.71 -4.65
CA SER A 135 -4.38 -11.57 -4.81
C SER A 135 -4.10 -13.04 -4.49
N GLY A 136 -2.86 -13.48 -4.62
CA GLY A 136 -2.43 -14.86 -4.41
C GLY A 136 -1.74 -15.13 -3.09
N GLY A 137 -1.73 -14.16 -2.16
CA GLY A 137 -1.12 -14.30 -0.84
C GLY A 137 -0.03 -13.28 -0.54
N LEU A 138 0.86 -13.63 0.38
CA LEU A 138 1.96 -12.80 0.86
C LEU A 138 3.28 -13.20 0.19
N ILE A 139 4.00 -12.23 -0.31
CA ILE A 139 5.35 -12.40 -0.89
C ILE A 139 6.37 -11.67 -0.04
N GLN A 140 7.46 -12.34 0.31
CA GLN A 140 8.67 -11.73 0.84
C GLN A 140 9.66 -11.46 -0.30
N VAL A 141 10.16 -10.26 -0.39
CA VAL A 141 11.22 -9.87 -1.32
C VAL A 141 12.52 -9.68 -0.53
N ALA A 142 13.40 -10.65 -0.64
CA ALA A 142 14.77 -10.65 -0.11
C ALA A 142 15.75 -10.85 -1.28
N ARG A 143 16.85 -11.62 -1.07
CA ARG A 143 17.72 -12.07 -2.20
C ARG A 143 16.93 -12.90 -3.20
N ASP A 144 16.06 -13.77 -2.71
CA ASP A 144 15.12 -14.55 -3.50
C ASP A 144 13.69 -14.15 -3.11
N THR A 145 12.82 -14.07 -4.10
CA THR A 145 11.41 -13.77 -3.88
C THR A 145 10.68 -15.04 -3.47
N THR A 146 10.06 -15.04 -2.31
CA THR A 146 9.40 -16.22 -1.74
C THR A 146 7.93 -15.93 -1.44
N LEU A 147 7.03 -16.77 -1.98
CA LEU A 147 5.62 -16.80 -1.58
C LEU A 147 5.51 -17.55 -0.24
N VAL A 148 4.86 -16.91 0.73
CA VAL A 148 4.70 -17.48 2.08
C VAL A 148 3.70 -18.65 2.03
N PRO A 149 4.12 -19.88 2.44
CA PRO A 149 3.21 -21.01 2.50
C PRO A 149 2.04 -20.77 3.46
N GLY A 150 0.85 -21.28 3.11
CA GLY A 150 -0.33 -21.20 3.97
C GLY A 150 -1.11 -19.88 3.89
N ILE A 151 -0.57 -18.84 3.25
CA ILE A 151 -1.27 -17.57 3.01
C ILE A 151 -1.61 -17.49 1.53
N THR A 152 -2.85 -17.84 1.18
CA THR A 152 -3.32 -17.96 -0.21
C THR A 152 -4.47 -17.01 -0.54
N ASN A 153 -4.98 -16.30 0.46
CA ASN A 153 -6.05 -15.31 0.29
C ASN A 153 -5.48 -13.97 -0.17
N THR A 154 -6.33 -13.16 -0.79
CA THR A 154 -5.96 -11.77 -1.11
C THR A 154 -5.57 -11.01 0.16
N VAL A 155 -4.40 -10.37 0.14
CA VAL A 155 -3.87 -9.56 1.24
C VAL A 155 -4.06 -8.09 0.89
N HIS A 156 -4.93 -7.41 1.63
CA HIS A 156 -5.33 -6.01 1.41
C HIS A 156 -4.48 -5.01 2.21
N GLY A 157 -3.97 -5.43 3.37
CA GLY A 157 -3.12 -4.62 4.23
C GLY A 157 -2.11 -5.45 4.99
N ILE A 158 -0.96 -4.87 5.30
CA ILE A 158 0.12 -5.47 6.09
C ILE A 158 0.56 -4.46 7.13
N LEU A 159 0.57 -4.87 8.39
CA LEU A 159 1.20 -4.14 9.49
C LEU A 159 2.09 -5.11 10.26
N ASP A 160 3.17 -4.61 10.86
CA ASP A 160 3.99 -5.38 11.80
C ASP A 160 3.75 -4.89 13.23
N ASP A 161 3.78 -5.83 14.16
CA ASP A 161 3.76 -5.52 15.58
C ASP A 161 5.18 -5.41 16.15
N ARG A 162 5.29 -5.04 17.43
CA ARG A 162 6.59 -4.86 18.10
C ARG A 162 7.37 -6.17 18.31
N LYS A 163 6.70 -7.33 18.18
CA LYS A 163 7.30 -8.66 18.27
C LYS A 163 7.86 -9.12 16.92
N GLY A 164 7.55 -8.40 15.84
CA GLY A 164 7.92 -8.72 14.47
C GLY A 164 6.97 -9.69 13.78
N ASP A 165 5.80 -9.94 14.36
CA ASP A 165 4.73 -10.65 13.66
C ASP A 165 4.06 -9.73 12.66
N LEU A 166 3.65 -10.29 11.52
CA LEU A 166 2.87 -9.58 10.51
C LEU A 166 1.38 -9.84 10.71
N TRP A 167 0.62 -8.77 10.70
CA TRP A 167 -0.83 -8.80 10.73
C TRP A 167 -1.37 -8.40 9.36
N LEU A 168 -2.12 -9.32 8.75
CA LEU A 168 -2.57 -9.22 7.37
C LEU A 168 -4.09 -9.14 7.33
N SER A 169 -4.62 -8.06 6.79
CA SER A 169 -6.05 -8.01 6.47
C SER A 169 -6.30 -8.71 5.14
N THR A 170 -7.24 -9.66 5.14
CA THR A 170 -7.54 -10.49 3.96
C THR A 170 -9.03 -10.46 3.62
N ASN A 171 -9.42 -11.10 2.53
CA ASN A 171 -10.84 -11.32 2.18
C ASN A 171 -11.49 -12.47 2.96
N ARG A 172 -10.78 -13.10 3.92
CA ARG A 172 -11.29 -14.20 4.76
C ARG A 172 -10.89 -14.10 6.23
N GLY A 173 -10.67 -12.91 6.72
CA GLY A 173 -10.30 -12.66 8.10
C GLY A 173 -8.97 -11.96 8.26
N LEU A 174 -8.56 -11.81 9.50
CA LEU A 174 -7.26 -11.27 9.87
C LEU A 174 -6.28 -12.41 10.08
N VAL A 175 -5.11 -12.32 9.49
CA VAL A 175 -4.06 -13.36 9.58
C VAL A 175 -2.88 -12.80 10.35
N GLN A 176 -2.43 -13.53 11.38
CA GLN A 176 -1.14 -13.31 12.04
C GLN A 176 -0.13 -14.29 11.45
N TYR A 177 0.99 -13.77 11.00
CA TYR A 177 2.11 -14.54 10.48
C TYR A 177 3.38 -14.21 11.25
N THR A 178 4.01 -15.25 11.79
CA THR A 178 5.27 -15.14 12.53
C THR A 178 6.44 -15.56 11.61
N PRO A 179 7.20 -14.61 11.03
CA PRO A 179 8.18 -14.93 9.99
C PRO A 179 9.28 -15.90 10.44
N HIS A 180 9.74 -15.81 11.68
CA HIS A 180 10.87 -16.63 12.18
C HIS A 180 10.48 -18.11 12.42
N THR A 181 9.19 -18.43 12.61
CA THR A 181 8.70 -19.81 12.78
C THR A 181 7.93 -20.32 11.58
N GLY A 182 7.44 -19.43 10.73
CA GLY A 182 6.51 -19.75 9.65
C GLY A 182 5.09 -20.01 10.14
N ASN A 183 4.77 -19.72 11.40
CA ASN A 183 3.43 -19.97 11.96
C ASN A 183 2.41 -19.00 11.36
N VAL A 184 1.23 -19.54 11.01
CA VAL A 184 0.10 -18.79 10.44
C VAL A 184 -1.15 -19.04 11.28
N VAL A 185 -1.76 -18.00 11.80
CA VAL A 185 -3.04 -18.07 12.53
C VAL A 185 -4.05 -17.18 11.83
N THR A 186 -5.24 -17.70 11.55
CA THR A 186 -6.33 -16.93 10.94
C THR A 186 -7.46 -16.69 11.94
N TYR A 187 -7.77 -15.42 12.14
CA TYR A 187 -8.86 -14.95 12.99
C TYR A 187 -10.08 -14.62 12.12
N GLY A 188 -11.21 -15.17 12.47
CA GLY A 188 -12.50 -14.98 11.79
C GLY A 188 -13.65 -14.92 12.78
N TYR A 189 -14.86 -15.26 12.35
CA TYR A 189 -16.07 -15.25 13.18
C TYR A 189 -15.95 -16.11 14.44
N SER A 190 -15.24 -17.24 14.36
CA SER A 190 -15.00 -18.13 15.52
C SER A 190 -14.19 -17.47 16.64
N TYR A 191 -13.46 -16.41 16.33
CA TYR A 191 -12.71 -15.60 17.29
C TYR A 191 -13.46 -14.30 17.68
N GLY A 192 -14.74 -14.19 17.31
CA GLY A 192 -15.57 -13.03 17.66
C GLY A 192 -15.42 -11.82 16.73
N LEU A 193 -14.74 -11.95 15.59
CA LEU A 193 -14.68 -10.87 14.62
C LEU A 193 -16.03 -10.69 13.92
N ASN A 194 -16.51 -9.44 13.86
CA ASN A 194 -17.75 -9.08 13.17
C ASN A 194 -17.53 -8.82 11.67
N THR A 195 -16.29 -8.61 11.26
CA THR A 195 -15.89 -8.45 9.86
C THR A 195 -14.76 -9.43 9.52
N ILE A 196 -14.84 -10.03 8.35
CA ILE A 196 -13.80 -10.92 7.79
C ILE A 196 -13.36 -10.47 6.41
N GLU A 197 -13.99 -9.43 5.86
CA GLU A 197 -13.69 -8.84 4.55
C GLU A 197 -13.18 -7.42 4.78
N TYR A 198 -11.92 -7.19 4.43
CA TYR A 198 -11.21 -5.95 4.66
C TYR A 198 -11.05 -5.15 3.36
N SER A 199 -10.91 -3.84 3.50
CA SER A 199 -10.79 -2.92 2.36
C SER A 199 -9.34 -2.57 2.07
N ASP A 200 -9.02 -2.35 0.79
CA ASP A 200 -7.71 -1.90 0.35
C ASP A 200 -7.35 -0.56 1.00
N GLY A 201 -6.14 -0.45 1.52
CA GLY A 201 -5.63 0.77 2.14
C GLY A 201 -6.25 1.12 3.51
N ALA A 202 -7.18 0.32 4.03
CA ALA A 202 -7.87 0.58 5.30
C ALA A 202 -7.14 -0.06 6.49
N TYR A 203 -5.91 0.34 6.73
CA TYR A 203 -5.10 -0.12 7.87
C TYR A 203 -4.18 1.00 8.36
N PHE A 204 -3.91 0.99 9.68
CA PHE A 204 -3.12 2.03 10.33
C PHE A 204 -2.49 1.51 11.62
N THR A 205 -1.26 1.90 11.89
CA THR A 205 -0.61 1.72 13.19
C THR A 205 -0.60 3.04 13.93
N ASP A 206 -1.15 3.10 15.13
CA ASP A 206 -0.99 4.26 15.99
C ASP A 206 0.46 4.33 16.50
N PRO A 207 1.22 5.35 16.13
CA PRO A 207 2.62 5.44 16.52
C PRO A 207 2.83 5.69 18.02
N GLN A 208 1.80 6.16 18.73
CA GLN A 208 1.90 6.43 20.17
C GLN A 208 1.64 5.17 21.00
N THR A 209 0.59 4.43 20.67
CA THR A 209 0.16 3.25 21.43
C THR A 209 0.69 1.94 20.86
N GLY A 210 0.99 1.87 19.56
CA GLY A 210 1.31 0.64 18.84
C GLY A 210 0.09 -0.17 18.44
N LEU A 211 -1.13 0.32 18.71
CA LEU A 211 -2.37 -0.33 18.29
C LEU A 211 -2.44 -0.42 16.77
N LEU A 212 -2.80 -1.60 16.27
CA LEU A 212 -3.03 -1.84 14.86
C LEU A 212 -4.55 -1.77 14.58
N PHE A 213 -4.89 -1.08 13.49
CA PHE A 213 -6.28 -0.88 13.06
C PHE A 213 -6.48 -1.43 11.66
N PHE A 214 -7.57 -2.19 11.47
CA PHE A 214 -7.95 -2.73 10.17
C PHE A 214 -9.43 -2.47 9.89
N GLY A 215 -9.71 -1.72 8.82
CA GLY A 215 -11.06 -1.39 8.37
C GLY A 215 -11.61 -2.42 7.40
N GLY A 216 -12.83 -2.85 7.64
CA GLY A 216 -13.54 -3.80 6.79
C GLY A 216 -14.96 -3.35 6.48
N ILE A 217 -15.69 -4.15 5.72
CA ILE A 217 -17.04 -3.83 5.25
C ILE A 217 -18.01 -3.56 6.40
N ASN A 218 -17.87 -4.29 7.50
CA ASN A 218 -18.80 -4.23 8.64
C ASN A 218 -18.19 -3.60 9.90
N GLY A 219 -17.07 -2.87 9.77
CA GLY A 219 -16.50 -2.19 10.93
C GLY A 219 -14.99 -2.15 10.97
N LEU A 220 -14.48 -1.88 12.17
CA LEU A 220 -13.07 -1.73 12.47
C LEU A 220 -12.65 -2.84 13.45
N VAL A 221 -11.51 -3.46 13.17
CA VAL A 221 -10.84 -4.39 14.10
C VAL A 221 -9.56 -3.72 14.60
N THR A 222 -9.33 -3.81 15.90
CA THR A 222 -8.11 -3.38 16.57
C THR A 222 -7.35 -4.60 17.08
N VAL A 223 -6.03 -4.57 16.90
CA VAL A 223 -5.13 -5.55 17.51
C VAL A 223 -4.29 -4.82 18.54
N GLU A 224 -4.41 -5.27 19.78
CA GLU A 224 -3.63 -4.78 20.91
C GLU A 224 -2.58 -5.83 21.27
N GLU A 225 -1.32 -5.42 21.36
CA GLU A 225 -0.30 -6.26 21.96
C GLU A 225 -0.55 -6.34 23.47
N THR A 226 -1.24 -7.36 23.93
CA THR A 226 -1.25 -7.68 25.34
C THR A 226 0.14 -8.18 25.72
N GLY A 227 0.90 -7.32 26.40
CA GLY A 227 2.15 -7.75 27.05
C GLY A 227 1.79 -8.78 28.13
N PHE A 228 2.34 -9.97 28.01
CA PHE A 228 2.45 -10.92 29.10
C PHE A 228 3.71 -10.62 29.89
#